data_47551553dbd8e97d5f5a580d8ff54a61
#
_entry.id   47551553dbd8e97d5f5a580d8ff54a61
#
_cell.length_a   1.000
_cell.length_b   1.000
_cell.length_c   1.000
_cell.angle_alpha   90.00
_cell.angle_beta   90.00
_cell.angle_gamma   90.00
#
_symmetry.space_group_name_H-M   'P 1'
#
loop_
_entity.id
_entity.type
_entity.pdbx_description
1 polymer ?
#
loop_
_entity_poly.entity_id
_entity_poly.type
_entity_poly.pdbx_seq_one_letter_code
_entity_poly.pdbx_strand_id
1 'polypeptide(L)'
;MSHSTVAQIKLKSGGMSYAIRLSEGRFILIDGGTSFEADGAYLYEYLCSRTEGEGVVIAAWLFTHGHLDHVALAARFMTVYRESIRIERSLYNIPVGIDFCGYDAKVGNDRDAIFEREWFEAVRLYPEADLHEVRTGEVFRIGDIVIEVLLSAEDRYPDPPTNRNETSAVFKLTFENGVRFMVLGDAMGARLAKLVDPASSLFCHEGRLQCEILQVAHHGLAVASYEYFGAIETLYRRISPRICFWPTYAHRFYNDPWCQDEKYIYNRFLLCSVRERNFHSSQTVEINTEDRTVTLLE
;
A
#
# COMPACT_ATOMS: atom_id res chain seq x y z
N MET A 1 6.86 25.65 10.42
CA MET A 1 7.22 24.75 9.29
C MET A 1 6.08 23.76 9.17
N SER A 2 5.61 23.48 7.98
CA SER A 2 4.59 22.43 7.81
C SER A 2 5.26 21.07 7.99
N HIS A 3 4.56 20.13 8.63
CA HIS A 3 5.06 18.78 8.90
C HIS A 3 4.46 17.81 7.90
N SER A 4 5.18 16.71 7.64
CA SER A 4 4.66 15.64 6.82
C SER A 4 3.53 14.90 7.55
N THR A 5 2.50 14.51 6.80
CA THR A 5 1.38 13.73 7.33
C THR A 5 1.20 12.44 6.53
N VAL A 6 0.64 11.41 7.17
CA VAL A 6 0.25 10.15 6.53
C VAL A 6 -1.24 9.96 6.72
N ALA A 7 -1.98 9.80 5.62
CA ALA A 7 -3.41 9.54 5.68
C ALA A 7 -3.79 8.21 5.03
N GLN A 8 -4.61 7.42 5.71
CA GLN A 8 -5.41 6.38 5.09
C GLN A 8 -6.69 7.02 4.57
N ILE A 9 -6.94 6.91 3.28
CA ILE A 9 -8.09 7.56 2.62
C ILE A 9 -9.33 6.66 2.74
N LYS A 10 -10.46 7.28 3.12
CA LYS A 10 -11.77 6.63 3.10
C LYS A 10 -12.17 6.30 1.67
N LEU A 11 -12.55 5.04 1.46
CA LEU A 11 -13.09 4.56 0.19
C LEU A 11 -14.45 3.91 0.41
N LYS A 12 -15.46 4.28 -0.37
CA LYS A 12 -16.80 3.66 -0.34
C LYS A 12 -16.81 2.29 -1.02
N SER A 13 -15.98 2.14 -2.05
CA SER A 13 -15.90 0.92 -2.84
C SER A 13 -14.92 -0.11 -2.28
N GLY A 14 -14.12 0.25 -1.28
CA GLY A 14 -13.04 -0.58 -0.73
C GLY A 14 -11.73 -0.46 -1.49
N GLY A 15 -10.75 -1.26 -1.06
CA GLY A 15 -9.39 -1.21 -1.59
C GLY A 15 -8.43 -0.42 -0.73
N MET A 16 -7.28 -0.13 -1.26
CA MET A 16 -6.18 0.51 -0.55
C MET A 16 -5.82 1.86 -1.18
N SER A 17 -5.81 2.92 -0.38
CA SER A 17 -5.35 4.24 -0.82
C SER A 17 -4.76 5.03 0.34
N TYR A 18 -3.54 5.52 0.17
CA TYR A 18 -2.86 6.39 1.14
C TYR A 18 -2.37 7.65 0.46
N ALA A 19 -2.44 8.76 1.20
CA ALA A 19 -1.87 10.03 0.81
C ALA A 19 -0.89 10.50 1.88
N ILE A 20 0.33 10.79 1.47
CA ILE A 20 1.38 11.33 2.34
C ILE A 20 1.65 12.74 1.84
N ARG A 21 1.38 13.74 2.68
CA ARG A 21 1.76 15.11 2.39
C ARG A 21 3.19 15.34 2.88
N LEU A 22 4.06 15.76 1.98
CA LEU A 22 5.42 16.18 2.29
C LEU A 22 5.43 17.52 3.03
N SER A 23 6.46 17.79 3.79
CA SER A 23 6.64 19.05 4.53
C SER A 23 6.62 20.28 3.61
N GLU A 24 6.96 20.11 2.34
CA GLU A 24 6.96 21.13 1.28
C GLU A 24 5.66 21.27 0.50
N GLY A 25 4.61 20.46 0.84
CA GLY A 25 3.27 20.57 0.29
C GLY A 25 2.94 19.64 -0.88
N ARG A 26 3.92 18.94 -1.51
CA ARG A 26 3.65 17.89 -2.50
C ARG A 26 3.19 16.60 -1.84
N PHE A 27 2.74 15.63 -2.64
CA PHE A 27 2.20 14.38 -2.15
C PHE A 27 2.99 13.16 -2.65
N ILE A 28 3.05 12.13 -1.80
CA ILE A 28 3.28 10.75 -2.23
C ILE A 28 1.95 10.03 -2.07
N LEU A 29 1.46 9.36 -3.13
CA LEU A 29 0.30 8.49 -3.05
C LEU A 29 0.75 7.03 -3.07
N ILE A 30 -0.04 6.15 -2.45
CA ILE A 30 0.19 4.70 -2.47
C ILE A 30 -1.11 4.02 -2.82
N ASP A 31 -1.13 3.29 -3.93
CA ASP A 31 -2.28 2.67 -4.56
C ASP A 31 -3.45 3.67 -4.74
N GLY A 32 -4.63 3.22 -5.18
CA GLY A 32 -5.74 4.12 -5.45
C GLY A 32 -7.10 3.56 -5.05
N GLY A 33 -7.20 2.26 -4.82
CA GLY A 33 -8.48 1.63 -4.53
C GLY A 33 -9.25 1.19 -5.78
N THR A 34 -10.49 0.75 -5.55
CA THR A 34 -11.42 0.30 -6.59
C THR A 34 -12.03 1.49 -7.34
N SER A 35 -12.28 1.35 -8.63
CA SER A 35 -12.84 2.42 -9.46
C SER A 35 -14.27 2.76 -9.09
N PHE A 36 -14.44 3.82 -8.32
CA PHE A 36 -15.73 4.41 -7.96
C PHE A 36 -15.64 5.94 -8.02
N GLU A 37 -16.57 6.57 -8.73
CA GLU A 37 -16.47 8.00 -9.04
C GLU A 37 -16.41 8.90 -7.79
N ALA A 38 -17.24 8.59 -6.79
CA ALA A 38 -17.27 9.37 -5.55
C ALA A 38 -15.96 9.24 -4.74
N ASP A 39 -15.25 8.11 -4.84
CA ASP A 39 -13.98 7.93 -4.16
C ASP A 39 -12.87 8.76 -4.85
N GLY A 40 -12.91 8.85 -6.19
CA GLY A 40 -12.01 9.72 -6.95
C GLY A 40 -12.23 11.21 -6.64
N ALA A 41 -13.48 11.64 -6.57
CA ALA A 41 -13.83 13.01 -6.19
C ALA A 41 -13.36 13.33 -4.75
N TYR A 42 -13.61 12.42 -3.83
CA TYR A 42 -13.19 12.57 -2.44
C TYR A 42 -11.66 12.67 -2.31
N LEU A 43 -10.91 11.79 -2.99
CA LEU A 43 -9.45 11.86 -2.99
C LEU A 43 -8.96 13.21 -3.54
N TYR A 44 -9.54 13.69 -4.65
CA TYR A 44 -9.17 14.98 -5.22
C TYR A 44 -9.46 16.15 -4.26
N GLU A 45 -10.65 16.17 -3.66
CA GLU A 45 -11.03 17.19 -2.66
C GLU A 45 -10.08 17.15 -1.45
N TYR A 46 -9.74 15.96 -0.96
CA TYR A 46 -8.77 15.79 0.11
C TYR A 46 -7.42 16.41 -0.26
N LEU A 47 -6.86 16.07 -1.43
CA LEU A 47 -5.58 16.62 -1.89
C LEU A 47 -5.64 18.14 -2.05
N CYS A 48 -6.69 18.67 -2.65
CA CYS A 48 -6.89 20.13 -2.79
C CYS A 48 -6.95 20.82 -1.42
N SER A 49 -7.64 20.24 -0.43
CA SER A 49 -7.76 20.81 0.92
C SER A 49 -6.42 20.85 1.69
N ARG A 50 -5.42 20.13 1.23
CA ARG A 50 -4.08 20.05 1.83
C ARG A 50 -3.00 20.69 0.97
N THR A 51 -3.37 21.20 -0.21
CA THR A 51 -2.45 21.89 -1.14
C THR A 51 -2.31 23.35 -0.72
N GLU A 52 -1.06 23.80 -0.64
CA GLU A 52 -0.71 25.23 -0.49
C GLU A 52 -0.13 25.69 -1.83
N GLY A 53 -0.81 26.62 -2.52
CA GLY A 53 -0.32 27.17 -3.80
C GLY A 53 -1.09 26.70 -5.03
N GLU A 54 -0.43 26.68 -6.19
CA GLU A 54 -1.04 26.42 -7.49
C GLU A 54 -1.05 24.93 -7.84
N GLY A 55 -2.17 24.25 -7.53
CA GLY A 55 -2.46 22.90 -8.02
C GLY A 55 -1.85 21.76 -7.21
N VAL A 56 -2.40 20.58 -7.39
CA VAL A 56 -1.98 19.35 -6.74
C VAL A 56 -0.77 18.74 -7.44
N VAL A 57 0.32 18.54 -6.71
CA VAL A 57 1.54 17.90 -7.22
C VAL A 57 1.78 16.59 -6.51
N ILE A 58 1.78 15.50 -7.28
CA ILE A 58 2.11 14.16 -6.83
C ILE A 58 3.58 13.90 -7.16
N ALA A 59 4.45 14.05 -6.16
CA ALA A 59 5.89 13.86 -6.29
C ALA A 59 6.25 12.40 -6.60
N ALA A 60 5.47 11.46 -6.05
CA ALA A 60 5.52 10.06 -6.45
C ALA A 60 4.17 9.38 -6.22
N TRP A 61 3.80 8.46 -7.10
CA TRP A 61 2.70 7.53 -6.89
C TRP A 61 3.25 6.11 -6.86
N LEU A 62 3.12 5.42 -5.74
CA LEU A 62 3.60 4.07 -5.52
C LEU A 62 2.48 3.08 -5.76
N PHE A 63 2.74 2.03 -6.53
CA PHE A 63 1.78 0.96 -6.81
C PHE A 63 2.35 -0.37 -6.36
N THR A 64 1.66 -1.03 -5.43
CA THR A 64 2.13 -2.28 -4.84
C THR A 64 2.00 -3.45 -5.80
N HIS A 65 0.85 -3.61 -6.47
CA HIS A 65 0.57 -4.66 -7.44
C HIS A 65 -0.67 -4.34 -8.29
N GLY A 66 -1.02 -5.21 -9.25
CA GLY A 66 -1.99 -4.94 -10.30
C GLY A 66 -3.44 -5.36 -10.02
N HIS A 67 -3.86 -5.65 -8.78
CA HIS A 67 -5.28 -5.92 -8.50
C HIS A 67 -6.15 -4.66 -8.64
N LEU A 68 -7.41 -4.89 -9.03
CA LEU A 68 -8.37 -3.82 -9.30
C LEU A 68 -8.56 -2.86 -8.12
N ASP A 69 -8.53 -3.34 -6.89
CA ASP A 69 -8.73 -2.56 -5.67
C ASP A 69 -7.47 -1.82 -5.19
N HIS A 70 -6.43 -1.83 -6.03
CA HIS A 70 -5.21 -1.04 -5.88
C HIS A 70 -4.99 -0.05 -7.03
N VAL A 71 -5.32 -0.44 -8.28
CA VAL A 71 -4.96 0.37 -9.45
C VAL A 71 -6.15 1.01 -10.18
N ALA A 72 -7.38 0.48 -10.05
CA ALA A 72 -8.48 0.90 -10.89
C ALA A 72 -8.91 2.36 -10.64
N LEU A 73 -9.01 2.77 -9.37
CA LEU A 73 -9.31 4.17 -9.04
C LEU A 73 -8.17 5.10 -9.47
N ALA A 74 -6.91 4.68 -9.30
CA ALA A 74 -5.77 5.48 -9.72
C ALA A 74 -5.79 5.75 -11.23
N ALA A 75 -6.06 4.73 -12.06
CA ALA A 75 -6.18 4.88 -13.51
C ALA A 75 -7.27 5.89 -13.90
N ARG A 76 -8.46 5.74 -13.29
CA ARG A 76 -9.56 6.68 -13.51
C ARG A 76 -9.24 8.10 -13.01
N PHE A 77 -8.65 8.22 -11.84
CA PHE A 77 -8.24 9.49 -11.25
C PHE A 77 -7.26 10.25 -12.16
N MET A 78 -6.22 9.57 -12.63
CA MET A 78 -5.26 10.13 -13.58
C MET A 78 -5.93 10.63 -14.85
N THR A 79 -6.91 9.89 -15.37
CA THR A 79 -7.64 10.26 -16.58
C THR A 79 -8.55 11.47 -16.36
N VAL A 80 -9.33 11.48 -15.26
CA VAL A 80 -10.33 12.52 -14.97
C VAL A 80 -9.67 13.84 -14.58
N TYR A 81 -8.61 13.79 -13.77
CA TYR A 81 -7.96 14.99 -13.22
C TYR A 81 -6.67 15.38 -13.95
N ARG A 82 -6.44 14.87 -15.16
CA ARG A 82 -5.23 15.08 -15.94
C ARG A 82 -4.75 16.53 -15.99
N GLU A 83 -5.67 17.47 -16.21
CA GLU A 83 -5.36 18.90 -16.35
C GLU A 83 -5.27 19.63 -14.99
N SER A 84 -5.61 18.93 -13.89
CA SER A 84 -5.71 19.51 -12.54
C SER A 84 -4.60 19.04 -11.61
N ILE A 85 -3.86 18.03 -12.02
CA ILE A 85 -2.77 17.44 -11.21
C ILE A 85 -1.50 17.31 -12.04
N ARG A 86 -0.37 17.36 -11.35
CA ARG A 86 0.93 17.01 -11.92
C ARG A 86 1.50 15.79 -11.22
N ILE A 87 1.94 14.79 -11.98
CA ILE A 87 2.63 13.60 -11.48
C ILE A 87 4.09 13.69 -11.92
N GLU A 88 5.02 13.60 -11.00
CA GLU A 88 6.45 13.67 -11.29
C GLU A 88 7.05 12.28 -11.46
N ARG A 89 6.53 11.28 -10.72
CA ARG A 89 7.03 9.91 -10.78
C ARG A 89 5.93 8.89 -10.49
N SER A 90 5.97 7.75 -11.18
CA SER A 90 5.20 6.54 -10.86
C SER A 90 6.16 5.39 -10.57
N LEU A 91 6.18 4.94 -9.33
CA LEU A 91 6.96 3.77 -8.87
C LEU A 91 6.03 2.58 -8.77
N TYR A 92 6.19 1.59 -9.62
CA TYR A 92 5.22 0.51 -9.73
C TYR A 92 5.85 -0.88 -9.67
N ASN A 93 5.04 -1.86 -9.29
CA ASN A 93 5.39 -3.26 -9.30
C ASN A 93 4.24 -4.09 -9.90
N ILE A 94 4.00 -3.87 -11.19
CA ILE A 94 2.94 -4.51 -11.96
C ILE A 94 3.62 -5.21 -13.15
N PRO A 95 4.11 -6.44 -12.95
CA PRO A 95 4.86 -7.14 -13.99
C PRO A 95 3.96 -7.51 -15.17
N VAL A 96 4.40 -7.17 -16.38
CA VAL A 96 3.67 -7.42 -17.63
C VAL A 96 4.05 -8.78 -18.20
N GLY A 97 3.06 -9.51 -18.71
CA GLY A 97 3.31 -10.75 -19.46
C GLY A 97 3.64 -11.95 -18.58
N ILE A 98 3.32 -11.90 -17.30
CA ILE A 98 3.42 -13.05 -16.41
C ILE A 98 2.18 -13.93 -16.61
N ASP A 99 2.40 -15.21 -16.91
CA ASP A 99 1.35 -16.23 -16.85
C ASP A 99 1.10 -16.62 -15.39
N PHE A 100 -0.01 -16.14 -14.83
CA PHE A 100 -0.46 -16.56 -13.51
C PHE A 100 -0.99 -18.00 -13.57
N CYS A 101 -0.37 -18.92 -12.82
CA CYS A 101 -0.68 -20.35 -12.89
C CYS A 101 -1.76 -20.83 -11.90
N GLY A 102 -2.32 -19.92 -11.10
CA GLY A 102 -3.24 -20.27 -10.00
C GLY A 102 -4.68 -19.80 -10.18
N TYR A 103 -5.16 -19.08 -9.20
CA TYR A 103 -6.54 -18.60 -9.13
C TYR A 103 -6.88 -17.66 -10.30
N ASP A 104 -5.97 -16.74 -10.63
CA ASP A 104 -6.19 -15.73 -11.68
C ASP A 104 -6.30 -16.38 -13.08
N ALA A 105 -5.58 -17.49 -13.31
CA ALA A 105 -5.69 -18.26 -14.55
C ALA A 105 -7.00 -19.01 -14.69
N LYS A 106 -7.65 -19.39 -13.58
CA LYS A 106 -8.89 -20.21 -13.58
C LYS A 106 -10.17 -19.40 -13.78
N VAL A 107 -10.13 -18.11 -13.52
CA VAL A 107 -11.34 -17.27 -13.54
C VAL A 107 -11.77 -16.85 -14.95
N GLY A 108 -11.01 -17.19 -15.99
CA GLY A 108 -11.40 -17.13 -17.42
C GLY A 108 -11.78 -15.76 -17.99
N ASN A 109 -12.01 -14.78 -17.14
CA ASN A 109 -12.14 -13.35 -17.38
C ASN A 109 -11.19 -12.63 -16.45
N ASP A 110 -9.99 -12.41 -16.88
CA ASP A 110 -8.99 -11.68 -16.12
C ASP A 110 -9.38 -10.20 -16.03
N ARG A 111 -10.28 -9.90 -15.09
CA ARG A 111 -10.74 -8.54 -14.81
C ARG A 111 -9.56 -7.63 -14.44
N ASP A 112 -8.60 -8.18 -13.73
CA ASP A 112 -7.45 -7.41 -13.27
C ASP A 112 -6.54 -7.03 -14.44
N ALA A 113 -6.38 -7.88 -15.46
CA ALA A 113 -5.65 -7.54 -16.68
C ALA A 113 -6.28 -6.35 -17.42
N ILE A 114 -7.59 -6.15 -17.32
CA ILE A 114 -8.25 -4.97 -17.88
C ILE A 114 -7.79 -3.71 -17.12
N PHE A 115 -7.82 -3.74 -15.79
CA PHE A 115 -7.44 -2.60 -14.95
C PHE A 115 -5.93 -2.32 -15.00
N GLU A 116 -5.09 -3.34 -15.10
CA GLU A 116 -3.66 -3.16 -15.37
C GLU A 116 -3.42 -2.41 -16.67
N ARG A 117 -4.11 -2.80 -17.74
CA ARG A 117 -4.03 -2.12 -19.03
C ARG A 117 -4.53 -0.67 -18.96
N GLU A 118 -5.69 -0.44 -18.33
CA GLU A 118 -6.22 0.91 -18.11
C GLU A 118 -5.24 1.77 -17.31
N TRP A 119 -4.57 1.19 -16.31
CA TRP A 119 -3.53 1.88 -15.56
C TRP A 119 -2.33 2.24 -16.45
N PHE A 120 -1.83 1.32 -17.27
CA PHE A 120 -0.74 1.62 -18.21
C PHE A 120 -1.14 2.66 -19.26
N GLU A 121 -2.39 2.70 -19.67
CA GLU A 121 -2.91 3.76 -20.57
C GLU A 121 -2.97 5.11 -19.84
N ALA A 122 -3.40 5.13 -18.58
CA ALA A 122 -3.50 6.34 -17.78
C ALA A 122 -2.12 6.96 -17.46
N VAL A 123 -1.11 6.17 -17.11
CA VAL A 123 0.24 6.71 -16.84
C VAL A 123 0.88 7.33 -18.10
N ARG A 124 0.54 6.87 -19.29
CA ARG A 124 1.01 7.46 -20.56
C ARG A 124 0.46 8.87 -20.82
N LEU A 125 -0.59 9.28 -20.11
CA LEU A 125 -1.09 10.65 -20.18
C LEU A 125 -0.14 11.67 -19.52
N TYR A 126 0.86 11.18 -18.77
CA TYR A 126 1.87 11.97 -18.08
C TYR A 126 3.28 11.67 -18.63
N PRO A 127 3.57 12.05 -19.88
CA PRO A 127 4.83 11.69 -20.54
C PRO A 127 6.08 12.30 -19.89
N GLU A 128 5.90 13.34 -19.07
CA GLU A 128 6.99 13.99 -18.33
C GLU A 128 7.27 13.30 -16.98
N ALA A 129 6.39 12.38 -16.55
CA ALA A 129 6.57 11.63 -15.31
C ALA A 129 7.58 10.49 -15.51
N ASP A 130 8.48 10.31 -14.54
CA ASP A 130 9.37 9.15 -14.48
C ASP A 130 8.55 7.89 -14.15
N LEU A 131 8.47 6.94 -15.10
CA LEU A 131 7.80 5.66 -14.93
C LEU A 131 8.83 4.57 -14.64
N HIS A 132 8.88 4.10 -13.40
CA HIS A 132 9.92 3.17 -12.94
C HIS A 132 9.33 1.91 -12.29
N GLU A 133 9.67 0.74 -12.86
CA GLU A 133 9.36 -0.55 -12.25
C GLU A 133 10.37 -0.83 -11.13
N VAL A 134 9.87 -0.92 -9.89
CA VAL A 134 10.73 -1.03 -8.72
C VAL A 134 11.30 -2.44 -8.51
N ARG A 135 12.51 -2.48 -7.95
CA ARG A 135 13.21 -3.73 -7.60
C ARG A 135 13.62 -3.72 -6.14
N THR A 136 13.68 -4.92 -5.58
CA THR A 136 14.15 -5.12 -4.20
C THR A 136 15.54 -4.54 -3.99
N GLY A 137 15.70 -3.80 -2.90
CA GLY A 137 16.94 -3.13 -2.52
C GLY A 137 17.08 -1.71 -3.06
N GLU A 138 16.21 -1.27 -3.98
CA GLU A 138 16.22 0.13 -4.44
C GLU A 138 15.80 1.08 -3.32
N VAL A 139 16.37 2.29 -3.38
CA VAL A 139 16.12 3.36 -2.42
C VAL A 139 15.88 4.66 -3.19
N PHE A 140 14.75 5.30 -2.92
CA PHE A 140 14.38 6.59 -3.50
C PHE A 140 14.31 7.65 -2.40
N ARG A 141 14.75 8.87 -2.75
CA ARG A 141 14.53 10.05 -1.90
C ARG A 141 13.54 10.97 -2.59
N ILE A 142 12.42 11.23 -1.93
CA ILE A 142 11.33 12.09 -2.41
C ILE A 142 11.05 13.13 -1.33
N GLY A 143 11.45 14.38 -1.56
CA GLY A 143 11.36 15.41 -0.53
C GLY A 143 12.13 15.01 0.74
N ASP A 144 11.45 15.05 1.87
CA ASP A 144 11.94 14.69 3.20
C ASP A 144 11.75 13.19 3.56
N ILE A 145 11.42 12.35 2.56
CA ILE A 145 11.17 10.92 2.78
C ILE A 145 12.17 10.05 2.01
N VAL A 146 12.65 9.01 2.67
CA VAL A 146 13.41 7.92 2.06
C VAL A 146 12.49 6.71 1.93
N ILE A 147 12.38 6.16 0.73
CA ILE A 147 11.57 4.99 0.39
C ILE A 147 12.51 3.83 0.07
N GLU A 148 12.45 2.75 0.83
CA GLU A 148 13.16 1.49 0.57
C GLU A 148 12.19 0.47 0.00
N VAL A 149 12.58 -0.25 -1.04
CA VAL A 149 11.87 -1.42 -1.58
C VAL A 149 12.42 -2.66 -0.88
N LEU A 150 11.63 -3.29 -0.03
CA LEU A 150 12.04 -4.48 0.72
C LEU A 150 11.74 -5.79 -0.01
N LEU A 151 10.66 -5.82 -0.81
CA LEU A 151 10.28 -6.92 -1.71
C LEU A 151 9.71 -6.36 -3.02
N SER A 152 9.95 -7.07 -4.11
CA SER A 152 9.34 -6.81 -5.42
C SER A 152 8.95 -8.14 -6.11
N ALA A 153 8.29 -8.10 -7.26
CA ALA A 153 7.84 -9.29 -7.99
C ALA A 153 9.01 -10.22 -8.36
N GLU A 154 10.19 -9.66 -8.65
CA GLU A 154 11.36 -10.45 -9.08
C GLU A 154 11.87 -11.43 -8.02
N ASP A 155 11.57 -11.21 -6.72
CA ASP A 155 11.97 -12.11 -5.63
C ASP A 155 11.27 -13.47 -5.65
N ARG A 156 10.32 -13.66 -6.56
CA ARG A 156 9.64 -14.93 -6.75
C ARG A 156 10.36 -15.86 -7.71
N TYR A 157 11.14 -15.32 -8.64
CA TYR A 157 11.79 -16.16 -9.64
C TYR A 157 12.69 -17.23 -8.99
N PRO A 158 12.68 -18.47 -9.52
CA PRO A 158 12.02 -18.91 -10.77
C PRO A 158 10.53 -19.33 -10.61
N ASP A 159 9.93 -19.26 -9.43
CA ASP A 159 8.58 -19.75 -9.20
C ASP A 159 7.54 -18.79 -9.80
N PRO A 160 6.66 -19.21 -10.72
CA PRO A 160 5.63 -18.33 -11.26
C PRO A 160 4.61 -17.98 -10.17
N PRO A 161 4.11 -16.73 -10.15
CA PRO A 161 3.08 -16.35 -9.18
C PRO A 161 1.75 -17.04 -9.47
N THR A 162 1.03 -17.40 -8.41
CA THR A 162 -0.30 -18.01 -8.52
C THR A 162 -1.41 -16.96 -8.64
N ASN A 163 -1.15 -15.78 -8.14
CA ASN A 163 -2.03 -14.61 -8.21
C ASN A 163 -1.21 -13.32 -8.07
N ARG A 164 -1.85 -12.18 -8.33
CA ARG A 164 -1.24 -10.85 -8.28
C ARG A 164 -0.77 -10.41 -6.89
N ASN A 165 -1.41 -10.88 -5.82
CA ASN A 165 -0.96 -10.58 -4.45
C ASN A 165 0.48 -11.00 -4.23
N GLU A 166 0.89 -12.10 -4.87
CA GLU A 166 2.26 -12.60 -4.77
C GLU A 166 3.29 -11.73 -5.50
N THR A 167 2.85 -10.75 -6.29
CA THR A 167 3.74 -9.76 -6.90
C THR A 167 3.85 -8.47 -6.09
N SER A 168 3.10 -8.30 -5.00
CA SER A 168 3.08 -7.06 -4.22
C SER A 168 4.47 -6.57 -3.82
N ALA A 169 4.78 -5.31 -4.10
CA ALA A 169 5.93 -4.65 -3.52
C ALA A 169 5.70 -4.35 -2.04
N VAL A 170 6.76 -4.45 -1.25
CA VAL A 170 6.79 -4.01 0.15
C VAL A 170 7.68 -2.78 0.24
N PHE A 171 7.08 -1.67 0.68
CA PHE A 171 7.77 -0.40 0.84
C PHE A 171 7.94 -0.05 2.31
N LYS A 172 9.10 0.53 2.64
CA LYS A 172 9.33 1.19 3.91
C LYS A 172 9.66 2.66 3.66
N LEU A 173 8.85 3.53 4.20
CA LEU A 173 9.04 4.98 4.12
C LEU A 173 9.60 5.47 5.44
N THR A 174 10.71 6.21 5.39
CA THR A 174 11.35 6.82 6.56
C THR A 174 11.31 8.33 6.39
N PHE A 175 10.63 9.01 7.29
CA PHE A 175 10.53 10.47 7.36
C PHE A 175 11.79 11.07 7.98
N GLU A 176 12.08 12.33 7.69
CA GLU A 176 13.27 13.03 8.21
C GLU A 176 13.36 13.02 9.75
N ASN A 177 12.19 13.08 10.42
CA ASN A 177 12.10 13.01 11.88
C ASN A 177 12.25 11.58 12.46
N GLY A 178 12.54 10.59 11.61
CA GLY A 178 12.77 9.21 11.99
C GLY A 178 11.50 8.36 12.13
N VAL A 179 10.30 8.90 11.97
CA VAL A 179 9.06 8.10 11.88
C VAL A 179 9.11 7.22 10.64
N ARG A 180 8.58 6.01 10.74
CA ARG A 180 8.62 5.02 9.66
C ARG A 180 7.23 4.46 9.41
N PHE A 181 6.89 4.35 8.12
CA PHE A 181 5.66 3.72 7.66
C PHE A 181 6.00 2.52 6.80
N MET A 182 5.48 1.33 7.17
CA MET A 182 5.63 0.09 6.42
C MET A 182 4.36 -0.21 5.65
N VAL A 183 4.50 -0.42 4.35
CA VAL A 183 3.43 -0.80 3.43
C VAL A 183 3.72 -2.21 2.93
N LEU A 184 2.91 -3.17 3.32
CA LEU A 184 3.06 -4.58 2.95
C LEU A 184 2.32 -4.94 1.65
N GLY A 185 1.44 -4.03 1.16
CA GLY A 185 0.53 -4.34 0.07
C GLY A 185 -0.34 -5.54 0.43
N ASP A 186 -0.54 -6.43 -0.53
CA ASP A 186 -1.22 -7.70 -0.34
C ASP A 186 -0.26 -8.90 -0.32
N ALA A 187 1.01 -8.64 0.04
CA ALA A 187 2.03 -9.67 0.06
C ALA A 187 1.62 -10.88 0.91
N MET A 188 1.79 -12.06 0.33
CA MET A 188 1.42 -13.34 0.94
C MET A 188 2.48 -13.87 1.90
N GLY A 189 2.07 -14.77 2.80
CA GLY A 189 2.89 -15.26 3.90
C GLY A 189 4.22 -15.89 3.48
N ALA A 190 4.25 -16.64 2.40
CA ALA A 190 5.48 -17.22 1.86
C ALA A 190 6.53 -16.15 1.50
N ARG A 191 6.09 -15.01 0.97
CA ARG A 191 6.99 -13.90 0.63
C ARG A 191 7.40 -13.10 1.85
N LEU A 192 6.44 -12.77 2.71
CA LEU A 192 6.70 -12.04 3.95
C LEU A 192 7.63 -12.84 4.89
N ALA A 193 7.53 -14.17 4.90
CA ALA A 193 8.43 -15.03 5.66
C ALA A 193 9.90 -14.85 5.27
N LYS A 194 10.21 -14.56 4.01
CA LYS A 194 11.58 -14.29 3.54
C LYS A 194 12.26 -13.13 4.28
N LEU A 195 11.48 -12.14 4.74
CA LEU A 195 12.03 -10.99 5.47
C LEU A 195 12.53 -11.33 6.88
N VAL A 196 12.09 -12.45 7.44
CA VAL A 196 12.43 -12.89 8.80
C VAL A 196 13.19 -14.21 8.86
N ASP A 197 13.33 -14.91 7.75
CA ASP A 197 14.10 -16.15 7.63
C ASP A 197 15.59 -15.83 7.48
N PRO A 198 16.46 -16.20 8.46
CA PRO A 198 17.90 -15.95 8.39
C PRO A 198 18.60 -16.62 7.20
N ALA A 199 17.99 -17.65 6.61
CA ALA A 199 18.53 -18.32 5.42
C ALA A 199 18.18 -17.60 4.10
N SER A 200 17.25 -16.65 4.15
CA SER A 200 16.84 -15.88 2.99
C SER A 200 17.83 -14.78 2.65
N SER A 201 18.13 -14.60 1.36
CA SER A 201 18.86 -13.42 0.86
C SER A 201 18.14 -12.08 1.12
N LEU A 202 16.83 -12.14 1.41
CA LEU A 202 15.97 -10.99 1.69
C LEU A 202 15.82 -10.74 3.20
N PHE A 203 16.55 -11.47 4.03
CA PHE A 203 16.50 -11.33 5.47
C PHE A 203 16.76 -9.89 5.93
N CYS A 204 15.85 -9.38 6.72
CA CYS A 204 15.96 -8.06 7.35
C CYS A 204 16.26 -8.21 8.85
N HIS A 205 17.33 -7.57 9.31
CA HIS A 205 17.60 -7.44 10.75
C HIS A 205 16.45 -6.67 11.44
N GLU A 206 16.25 -6.92 12.71
CA GLU A 206 15.14 -6.35 13.49
C GLU A 206 15.01 -4.83 13.34
N GLY A 207 16.09 -4.08 13.51
CA GLY A 207 16.07 -2.63 13.38
C GLY A 207 15.65 -2.10 12.00
N ARG A 208 15.85 -2.89 10.94
CA ARG A 208 15.40 -2.53 9.59
C ARG A 208 13.90 -2.68 9.43
N LEU A 209 13.27 -3.63 10.14
CA LEU A 209 11.83 -3.88 10.05
C LEU A 209 10.99 -2.97 10.95
N GLN A 210 11.56 -2.42 12.02
CA GLN A 210 10.81 -1.58 12.94
C GLN A 210 10.16 -0.39 12.23
N CYS A 211 8.86 -0.14 12.55
CA CYS A 211 8.13 1.03 12.09
C CYS A 211 7.06 1.45 13.10
N GLU A 212 6.69 2.71 13.06
CA GLU A 212 5.65 3.30 13.89
C GLU A 212 4.25 3.08 13.31
N ILE A 213 4.15 3.11 11.98
CA ILE A 213 2.88 2.99 11.24
C ILE A 213 2.98 1.77 10.33
N LEU A 214 1.96 0.93 10.32
CA LEU A 214 1.88 -0.27 9.49
C LEU A 214 0.60 -0.29 8.68
N GLN A 215 0.69 -0.46 7.37
CA GLN A 215 -0.43 -0.99 6.58
C GLN A 215 -0.42 -2.52 6.73
N VAL A 216 -1.52 -3.04 7.27
CA VAL A 216 -1.69 -4.48 7.50
C VAL A 216 -1.89 -5.19 6.17
N ALA A 217 -1.10 -6.22 5.92
CA ALA A 217 -1.08 -6.92 4.64
C ALA A 217 -2.45 -7.46 4.24
N HIS A 218 -2.76 -7.39 2.93
CA HIS A 218 -3.91 -8.02 2.29
C HIS A 218 -5.23 -7.69 3.00
N HIS A 219 -5.48 -6.42 3.26
CA HIS A 219 -6.70 -5.91 3.95
C HIS A 219 -6.94 -6.53 5.33
N GLY A 220 -5.91 -7.13 5.95
CA GLY A 220 -6.04 -7.94 7.16
C GLY A 220 -6.54 -9.35 6.89
N LEU A 221 -6.74 -9.76 5.63
CA LEU A 221 -7.07 -11.13 5.22
C LEU A 221 -5.95 -12.12 5.59
N ALA A 222 -6.26 -13.41 5.57
CA ALA A 222 -5.27 -14.44 5.80
C ALA A 222 -4.12 -14.32 4.79
N VAL A 223 -2.96 -13.89 5.28
CA VAL A 223 -1.74 -13.76 4.46
C VAL A 223 -0.92 -15.04 4.44
N ALA A 224 -1.30 -16.05 5.22
CA ALA A 224 -0.50 -17.25 5.38
C ALA A 224 -1.36 -18.51 5.48
N SER A 225 -0.84 -19.61 4.91
CA SER A 225 -1.18 -20.95 5.36
C SER A 225 -0.60 -21.19 6.76
N TYR A 226 -1.06 -22.22 7.46
CA TYR A 226 -0.59 -22.55 8.82
C TYR A 226 0.94 -22.68 8.93
N GLU A 227 1.61 -23.11 7.85
CA GLU A 227 3.08 -23.25 7.81
C GLU A 227 3.84 -21.91 7.98
N TYR A 228 3.23 -20.76 7.62
CA TYR A 228 3.86 -19.44 7.72
C TYR A 228 3.43 -18.63 8.95
N PHE A 229 2.55 -19.13 9.81
CA PHE A 229 2.06 -18.37 10.96
C PHE A 229 3.19 -17.91 11.88
N GLY A 230 4.15 -18.80 12.20
CA GLY A 230 5.29 -18.43 13.05
C GLY A 230 6.18 -17.35 12.43
N ALA A 231 6.33 -17.36 11.10
CA ALA A 231 7.08 -16.33 10.39
C ALA A 231 6.33 -15.00 10.39
N ILE A 232 5.02 -15.00 10.17
CA ILE A 232 4.17 -13.80 10.21
C ILE A 232 4.12 -13.23 11.63
N GLU A 233 4.01 -14.06 12.66
CA GLU A 233 4.12 -13.62 14.04
C GLU A 233 5.46 -12.93 14.31
N THR A 234 6.56 -13.56 13.87
CA THR A 234 7.91 -13.01 13.99
C THR A 234 8.03 -11.67 13.26
N LEU A 235 7.47 -11.57 12.04
CA LEU A 235 7.47 -10.35 11.25
C LEU A 235 6.77 -9.21 12.00
N TYR A 236 5.52 -9.41 12.43
CA TYR A 236 4.76 -8.36 13.13
C TYR A 236 5.39 -7.97 14.47
N ARG A 237 5.99 -8.92 15.20
CA ARG A 237 6.75 -8.61 16.41
C ARG A 237 7.98 -7.75 16.13
N ARG A 238 8.71 -8.02 15.05
CA ARG A 238 9.89 -7.23 14.65
C ARG A 238 9.50 -5.86 14.10
N ILE A 239 8.40 -5.75 13.36
CA ILE A 239 7.85 -4.46 12.91
C ILE A 239 7.44 -3.63 14.12
N SER A 240 6.80 -4.23 15.10
CA SER A 240 6.36 -3.60 16.35
C SER A 240 5.65 -2.24 16.17
N PRO A 241 4.63 -2.13 15.31
CA PRO A 241 4.00 -0.86 15.00
C PRO A 241 3.17 -0.36 16.17
N ARG A 242 3.01 0.95 16.29
CA ARG A 242 2.12 1.61 17.25
C ARG A 242 0.76 1.92 16.67
N ILE A 243 0.70 2.10 15.35
CA ILE A 243 -0.50 2.42 14.59
C ILE A 243 -0.61 1.42 13.44
N CYS A 244 -1.79 0.82 13.29
CA CYS A 244 -2.09 -0.10 12.21
C CYS A 244 -3.22 0.45 11.35
N PHE A 245 -2.98 0.59 10.06
CA PHE A 245 -3.99 0.85 9.05
C PHE A 245 -4.48 -0.47 8.46
N TRP A 246 -5.79 -0.67 8.55
CA TRP A 246 -6.50 -1.81 7.98
C TRP A 246 -7.29 -1.33 6.76
N PRO A 247 -6.83 -1.60 5.54
CA PRO A 247 -7.53 -1.16 4.33
C PRO A 247 -8.79 -1.99 4.08
N THR A 248 -9.68 -2.02 5.04
CA THR A 248 -10.97 -2.73 5.02
C THR A 248 -12.02 -1.97 5.82
N TYR A 249 -13.29 -2.24 5.57
CA TYR A 249 -14.37 -1.65 6.34
C TYR A 249 -14.49 -2.25 7.72
N ALA A 250 -14.88 -1.42 8.70
CA ALA A 250 -15.11 -1.86 10.07
C ALA A 250 -16.14 -3.01 10.13
N HIS A 251 -17.25 -2.93 9.40
CA HIS A 251 -18.28 -3.99 9.39
C HIS A 251 -17.75 -5.31 8.82
N ARG A 252 -16.91 -5.27 7.78
CA ARG A 252 -16.23 -6.45 7.25
C ARG A 252 -15.30 -7.06 8.27
N PHE A 253 -14.49 -6.21 8.89
CA PHE A 253 -13.54 -6.61 9.91
C PHE A 253 -14.20 -7.33 11.09
N TYR A 254 -15.40 -6.91 11.52
CA TYR A 254 -16.07 -7.47 12.68
C TYR A 254 -17.12 -8.54 12.34
N ASN A 255 -17.76 -8.50 11.18
CA ASN A 255 -18.98 -9.26 10.89
C ASN A 255 -18.92 -10.15 9.65
N ASP A 256 -17.93 -9.98 8.76
CA ASP A 256 -17.83 -10.80 7.55
C ASP A 256 -17.45 -12.24 7.95
N PRO A 257 -18.16 -13.29 7.47
CA PRO A 257 -17.81 -14.69 7.71
C PRO A 257 -16.37 -15.02 7.32
N TRP A 258 -15.84 -14.39 6.28
CA TRP A 258 -14.44 -14.52 5.87
C TRP A 258 -13.47 -13.98 6.93
N CYS A 259 -13.90 -12.97 7.68
CA CYS A 259 -13.13 -12.38 8.78
C CYS A 259 -13.28 -13.19 10.08
N GLN A 260 -14.13 -14.21 10.12
CA GLN A 260 -14.25 -15.15 11.23
C GLN A 260 -13.41 -16.42 11.03
N ASP A 261 -12.74 -16.58 9.89
CA ASP A 261 -11.72 -17.61 9.71
C ASP A 261 -10.62 -17.46 10.75
N GLU A 262 -10.12 -18.58 11.30
CA GLU A 262 -9.08 -18.59 12.34
C GLU A 262 -7.84 -17.80 11.93
N LYS A 263 -7.48 -17.82 10.63
CA LYS A 263 -6.33 -17.10 10.08
C LYS A 263 -6.49 -15.58 10.18
N TYR A 264 -7.70 -15.08 10.02
CA TYR A 264 -8.05 -13.69 10.19
C TYR A 264 -8.01 -13.25 11.64
N ILE A 265 -8.63 -14.05 12.48
CA ILE A 265 -8.68 -13.84 13.92
C ILE A 265 -7.24 -13.79 14.47
N TYR A 266 -6.34 -14.61 13.93
CA TYR A 266 -4.95 -14.63 14.34
C TYR A 266 -4.22 -13.31 14.03
N ASN A 267 -4.34 -12.77 12.81
CA ASN A 267 -3.77 -11.47 12.47
C ASN A 267 -4.34 -10.37 13.37
N ARG A 268 -5.64 -10.36 13.60
CA ARG A 268 -6.28 -9.43 14.53
C ARG A 268 -5.73 -9.56 15.94
N PHE A 269 -5.65 -10.78 16.44
CA PHE A 269 -5.12 -11.03 17.79
C PHE A 269 -3.70 -10.50 17.94
N LEU A 270 -2.81 -10.79 17.00
CA LEU A 270 -1.43 -10.34 17.05
C LEU A 270 -1.31 -8.81 17.05
N LEU A 271 -2.06 -8.14 16.19
CA LEU A 271 -1.93 -6.70 16.03
C LEU A 271 -2.78 -5.91 17.03
N CYS A 272 -4.00 -6.34 17.31
CA CYS A 272 -4.88 -5.63 18.23
C CYS A 272 -4.46 -5.79 19.69
N SER A 273 -3.87 -6.92 20.07
CA SER A 273 -3.43 -7.16 21.44
C SER A 273 -2.20 -6.35 21.87
N VAL A 274 -1.39 -5.90 20.90
CA VAL A 274 -0.12 -5.23 21.16
C VAL A 274 -0.07 -3.78 20.68
N ARG A 275 -1.18 -3.25 20.14
CA ARG A 275 -1.20 -1.94 19.48
C ARG A 275 -2.18 -0.98 20.14
N GLU A 276 -1.74 0.27 20.20
CA GLU A 276 -2.52 1.33 20.83
C GLU A 276 -3.69 1.75 19.95
N ARG A 277 -3.52 1.70 18.60
CA ARG A 277 -4.46 2.28 17.65
C ARG A 277 -4.56 1.45 16.37
N ASN A 278 -5.79 1.04 16.05
CA ASN A 278 -6.15 0.33 14.84
C ASN A 278 -7.24 1.11 14.10
N PHE A 279 -7.00 1.45 12.84
CA PHE A 279 -7.90 2.27 12.04
C PHE A 279 -8.29 1.55 10.76
N HIS A 280 -9.60 1.53 10.48
CA HIS A 280 -10.18 0.96 9.27
C HIS A 280 -10.42 2.03 8.22
N SER A 281 -10.52 1.64 6.94
CA SER A 281 -10.78 2.55 5.82
C SER A 281 -12.23 3.07 5.73
N SER A 282 -13.01 2.92 6.79
CA SER A 282 -14.38 3.47 6.87
C SER A 282 -14.42 4.99 7.01
N GLN A 283 -13.30 5.60 7.37
CA GLN A 283 -13.10 7.05 7.48
C GLN A 283 -11.66 7.41 7.15
N THR A 284 -11.42 8.64 6.75
CA THR A 284 -10.05 9.11 6.55
C THR A 284 -9.38 9.37 7.89
N VAL A 285 -8.20 8.80 8.06
CA VAL A 285 -7.37 8.92 9.26
C VAL A 285 -6.06 9.56 8.88
N GLU A 286 -5.79 10.74 9.39
CA GLU A 286 -4.55 11.48 9.16
C GLU A 286 -3.66 11.47 10.40
N ILE A 287 -2.39 11.18 10.22
CA ILE A 287 -1.37 11.15 11.28
C ILE A 287 -0.35 12.24 10.97
N ASN A 288 -0.16 13.16 11.89
CA ASN A 288 0.98 14.07 11.88
C ASN A 288 2.23 13.31 12.32
N THR A 289 3.27 13.32 11.50
CA THR A 289 4.47 12.53 11.80
C THR A 289 5.33 13.14 12.91
N GLU A 290 5.23 14.44 13.20
CA GLU A 290 6.06 15.08 14.22
C GLU A 290 5.57 14.76 15.65
N ASP A 291 4.31 15.03 15.94
CA ASP A 291 3.75 14.87 17.28
C ASP A 291 2.92 13.58 17.43
N ARG A 292 2.73 12.85 16.32
CA ARG A 292 1.94 11.61 16.22
C ARG A 292 0.46 11.81 16.60
N THR A 293 -0.04 13.03 16.47
CA THR A 293 -1.48 13.27 16.57
C THR A 293 -2.22 12.56 15.46
N VAL A 294 -3.36 11.99 15.83
CA VAL A 294 -4.27 11.33 14.90
C VAL A 294 -5.54 12.15 14.78
N THR A 295 -5.87 12.52 13.57
CA THR A 295 -7.08 13.24 13.22
C THR A 295 -7.99 12.34 12.39
N LEU A 296 -9.24 12.23 12.81
CA LEU A 296 -10.28 11.53 12.05
C LEU A 296 -11.04 12.58 11.24
N LEU A 297 -11.08 12.38 9.92
CA LEU A 297 -11.76 13.28 8.99
C LEU A 297 -13.05 12.62 8.51
N GLU A 298 -14.15 13.38 8.46
CA GLU A 298 -15.47 12.91 8.06
C GLU A 298 -15.60 12.73 6.54
#